data_9d66971f38bbda3e0886a00f84bc1f2d
#
_entry.id   9d66971f38bbda3e0886a00f84bc1f2d
#
_cell.length_a   1.000
_cell.length_b   1.000
_cell.length_c   1.000
_cell.angle_alpha   90.00
_cell.angle_beta   90.00
_cell.angle_gamma   90.00
#
_symmetry.space_group_name_H-M   'P 1'
#
loop_
_entity.id
_entity.type
_entity.pdbx_description
1 polymer ?
#
loop_
_entity_poly.entity_id
_entity_poly.type
_entity_poly.pdbx_seq_one_letter_code
_entity_poly.pdbx_strand_id
1 'polypeptide(L)'
;MKTILVDDMLLDLQLFELKCADMPDFEIVGKFTDPNAAIEYAAGHVVDFALLDIDMPGMDGIHLAQALRRLRSDIIIVFATAHPKFAVEALKMKADYIIFKPFDREDIADVMERAKLLRRRQCKRIHFHTFGAFDMLVDGEPVHFRSGKAKELMALCVYRDGRPVSIHEIVENLWGENADGTGYRPTIKELADTLRDYGAEEMFLRSRGSLRVRMDLADSDFQAFMSGDEDAICQFQGVFMQQYSWAEPMVCTLQEKKELMLARMGKHRM
;
A
#
# COMPACT_ATOMS: atom_id res chain seq x y z
N MET A 1 -12.69 -0.51 1.66
CA MET A 1 -11.69 -1.57 1.91
C MET A 1 -12.10 -2.82 1.15
N LYS A 2 -11.18 -3.36 0.34
CA LYS A 2 -11.39 -4.63 -0.38
C LYS A 2 -11.42 -5.78 0.63
N THR A 3 -12.58 -6.39 0.77
CA THR A 3 -12.91 -7.30 1.87
C THR A 3 -13.17 -8.71 1.35
N ILE A 4 -12.56 -9.71 1.97
CA ILE A 4 -12.95 -11.11 1.79
C ILE A 4 -13.65 -11.63 3.04
N LEU A 5 -14.61 -12.51 2.81
CA LEU A 5 -15.34 -13.22 3.85
C LEU A 5 -15.03 -14.71 3.70
N VAL A 6 -14.67 -15.37 4.80
CA VAL A 6 -14.39 -16.81 4.79
C VAL A 6 -15.10 -17.49 5.97
N ASP A 7 -15.99 -18.41 5.65
CA ASP A 7 -16.83 -19.12 6.61
C ASP A 7 -17.35 -20.40 5.93
N ASP A 8 -17.26 -21.55 6.54
CA ASP A 8 -17.74 -22.81 5.95
C ASP A 8 -19.28 -22.86 5.81
N MET A 9 -19.97 -21.96 6.51
CA MET A 9 -21.42 -21.79 6.42
C MET A 9 -21.80 -20.69 5.44
N LEU A 10 -22.27 -21.06 4.25
CA LEU A 10 -22.71 -20.09 3.22
C LEU A 10 -23.75 -19.10 3.74
N LEU A 11 -24.60 -19.52 4.68
CA LEU A 11 -25.62 -18.65 5.28
C LEU A 11 -24.99 -17.50 6.07
N ASP A 12 -23.88 -17.73 6.80
CA ASP A 12 -23.20 -16.71 7.57
C ASP A 12 -22.55 -15.67 6.66
N LEU A 13 -21.96 -16.09 5.52
CA LEU A 13 -21.45 -15.19 4.48
C LEU A 13 -22.55 -14.29 3.91
N GLN A 14 -23.72 -14.86 3.62
CA GLN A 14 -24.88 -14.10 3.10
C GLN A 14 -25.44 -13.14 4.15
N LEU A 15 -25.52 -13.56 5.41
CA LEU A 15 -26.00 -12.74 6.50
C LEU A 15 -25.08 -11.54 6.76
N PHE A 16 -23.77 -11.75 6.71
CA PHE A 16 -22.81 -10.65 6.83
C PHE A 16 -22.95 -9.64 5.67
N GLU A 17 -22.99 -10.15 4.44
CA GLU A 17 -23.20 -9.30 3.25
C GLU A 17 -24.47 -8.45 3.36
N LEU A 18 -25.57 -9.07 3.78
CA LEU A 18 -26.84 -8.35 3.97
C LEU A 18 -26.73 -7.23 5.01
N LYS A 19 -26.04 -7.49 6.12
CA LYS A 19 -25.85 -6.50 7.20
C LYS A 19 -24.92 -5.37 6.80
N CYS A 20 -24.00 -5.60 5.84
CA CYS A 20 -23.06 -4.61 5.33
C CYS A 20 -23.53 -3.89 4.06
N ALA A 21 -24.66 -4.26 3.46
CA ALA A 21 -25.11 -3.77 2.16
C ALA A 21 -25.15 -2.24 2.03
N ASP A 22 -25.44 -1.53 3.13
CA ASP A 22 -25.50 -0.07 3.17
C ASP A 22 -24.20 0.57 3.71
N MET A 23 -23.12 -0.21 3.89
CA MET A 23 -21.85 0.28 4.41
C MET A 23 -20.86 0.48 3.26
N PRO A 24 -20.66 1.72 2.75
CA PRO A 24 -19.83 1.97 1.58
C PRO A 24 -18.34 1.68 1.81
N ASP A 25 -17.95 1.48 3.05
CA ASP A 25 -16.58 1.19 3.44
C ASP A 25 -16.16 -0.26 3.17
N PHE A 26 -17.14 -1.18 3.03
CA PHE A 26 -16.91 -2.56 2.67
C PHE A 26 -17.11 -2.77 1.16
N GLU A 27 -16.06 -3.09 0.47
CA GLU A 27 -16.10 -3.63 -0.90
C GLU A 27 -15.86 -5.13 -0.81
N ILE A 28 -16.93 -5.94 -0.75
CA ILE A 28 -16.80 -7.40 -0.69
C ILE A 28 -16.35 -7.92 -2.05
N VAL A 29 -15.06 -8.26 -2.16
CA VAL A 29 -14.41 -8.72 -3.39
C VAL A 29 -14.37 -10.24 -3.50
N GLY A 30 -14.64 -10.98 -2.41
CA GLY A 30 -14.70 -12.44 -2.41
C GLY A 30 -15.42 -13.02 -1.21
N LYS A 31 -16.12 -14.14 -1.44
CA LYS A 31 -16.77 -14.97 -0.41
C LYS A 31 -16.34 -16.40 -0.61
N PHE A 32 -15.80 -17.04 0.40
CA PHE A 32 -15.20 -18.36 0.30
C PHE A 32 -15.70 -19.27 1.41
N THR A 33 -16.12 -20.47 1.03
CA THR A 33 -16.40 -21.57 1.98
C THR A 33 -15.22 -22.52 2.12
N ASP A 34 -14.20 -22.37 1.27
CA ASP A 34 -12.93 -23.10 1.36
C ASP A 34 -11.78 -22.10 1.63
N PRO A 35 -11.05 -22.28 2.76
CA PRO A 35 -9.90 -21.46 3.09
C PRO A 35 -8.80 -21.43 2.03
N ASN A 36 -8.59 -22.54 1.30
CA ASN A 36 -7.56 -22.60 0.26
C ASN A 36 -7.91 -21.70 -0.93
N ALA A 37 -9.18 -21.65 -1.33
CA ALA A 37 -9.65 -20.75 -2.38
C ALA A 37 -9.46 -19.27 -1.99
N ALA A 38 -9.61 -18.91 -0.70
CA ALA A 38 -9.33 -17.58 -0.20
C ALA A 38 -7.84 -17.22 -0.28
N ILE A 39 -6.94 -18.17 0.00
CA ILE A 39 -5.49 -17.98 -0.13
C ILE A 39 -5.10 -17.76 -1.61
N GLU A 40 -5.62 -18.61 -2.51
CA GLU A 40 -5.36 -18.49 -3.95
C GLU A 40 -5.83 -17.13 -4.48
N TYR A 41 -7.01 -16.69 -4.07
CA TYR A 41 -7.54 -15.38 -4.44
C TYR A 41 -6.64 -14.25 -3.93
N ALA A 42 -6.27 -14.27 -2.64
CA ALA A 42 -5.43 -13.24 -2.04
C ALA A 42 -4.00 -13.19 -2.61
N ALA A 43 -3.49 -14.30 -3.17
CA ALA A 43 -2.20 -14.33 -3.86
C ALA A 43 -2.19 -13.54 -5.18
N GLY A 44 -3.36 -13.38 -5.83
CA GLY A 44 -3.51 -12.67 -7.10
C GLY A 44 -4.20 -11.31 -7.00
N HIS A 45 -4.78 -10.97 -5.85
CA HIS A 45 -5.62 -9.79 -5.68
C HIS A 45 -5.28 -9.03 -4.39
N VAL A 46 -5.51 -7.72 -4.41
CA VAL A 46 -5.38 -6.89 -3.21
C VAL A 46 -6.56 -7.15 -2.28
N VAL A 47 -6.24 -7.54 -1.04
CA VAL A 47 -7.20 -7.73 0.04
C VAL A 47 -6.76 -6.88 1.22
N ASP A 48 -7.60 -5.94 1.64
CA ASP A 48 -7.31 -5.03 2.75
C ASP A 48 -7.82 -5.56 4.08
N PHE A 49 -8.93 -6.31 4.04
CA PHE A 49 -9.67 -6.77 5.21
C PHE A 49 -10.16 -8.20 4.98
N ALA A 50 -9.99 -9.05 5.98
CA ALA A 50 -10.51 -10.41 5.98
C ALA A 50 -11.33 -10.67 7.23
N LEU A 51 -12.61 -11.05 7.05
CA LEU A 51 -13.44 -11.62 8.10
C LEU A 51 -13.38 -13.13 7.97
N LEU A 52 -12.90 -13.79 9.03
CA LEU A 52 -12.63 -15.23 9.04
C LEU A 52 -13.40 -15.92 10.15
N ASP A 53 -14.16 -16.93 9.83
CA ASP A 53 -14.58 -17.87 10.88
C ASP A 53 -13.37 -18.64 11.41
N ILE A 54 -13.40 -19.01 12.70
CA ILE A 54 -12.30 -19.77 13.31
C ILE A 54 -12.50 -21.27 13.12
N ASP A 55 -13.74 -21.75 13.31
CA ASP A 55 -14.03 -23.19 13.42
C ASP A 55 -14.46 -23.77 12.06
N MET A 56 -13.52 -23.87 11.14
CA MET A 56 -13.75 -24.41 9.80
C MET A 56 -13.11 -25.79 9.63
N PRO A 57 -13.72 -26.70 8.85
CA PRO A 57 -13.16 -28.01 8.59
C PRO A 57 -11.89 -27.94 7.74
N GLY A 58 -10.91 -28.77 8.07
CA GLY A 58 -9.65 -28.87 7.32
C GLY A 58 -8.62 -27.84 7.76
N MET A 59 -8.78 -26.58 7.35
CA MET A 59 -7.94 -25.46 7.78
C MET A 59 -8.77 -24.50 8.62
N ASP A 60 -8.39 -24.30 9.88
CA ASP A 60 -9.04 -23.31 10.73
C ASP A 60 -8.70 -21.88 10.34
N GLY A 61 -9.51 -20.92 10.82
CA GLY A 61 -9.33 -19.51 10.51
C GLY A 61 -8.00 -18.93 11.00
N ILE A 62 -7.41 -19.52 12.04
CA ILE A 62 -6.12 -19.07 12.59
C ILE A 62 -4.98 -19.39 11.62
N HIS A 63 -4.95 -20.59 11.06
CA HIS A 63 -3.97 -20.98 10.05
C HIS A 63 -4.17 -20.19 8.75
N LEU A 64 -5.44 -19.96 8.36
CA LEU A 64 -5.76 -19.09 7.23
C LEU A 64 -5.23 -17.65 7.43
N ALA A 65 -5.46 -17.07 8.61
CA ALA A 65 -4.96 -15.73 8.94
C ALA A 65 -3.43 -15.64 8.83
N GLN A 66 -2.71 -16.68 9.28
CA GLN A 66 -1.24 -16.74 9.13
C GLN A 66 -0.82 -16.78 7.65
N ALA A 67 -1.51 -17.56 6.84
CA ALA A 67 -1.24 -17.67 5.42
C ALA A 67 -1.48 -16.33 4.71
N LEU A 68 -2.60 -15.66 4.99
CA LEU A 68 -2.91 -14.34 4.44
C LEU A 68 -1.87 -13.28 4.85
N ARG A 69 -1.44 -13.26 6.11
CA ARG A 69 -0.39 -12.32 6.58
C ARG A 69 0.99 -12.59 6.01
N ARG A 70 1.30 -13.82 5.57
CA ARG A 70 2.53 -14.11 4.82
C ARG A 70 2.50 -13.53 3.41
N LEU A 71 1.32 -13.49 2.79
CA LEU A 71 1.12 -12.87 1.49
C LEU A 71 1.16 -11.34 1.61
N ARG A 72 0.50 -10.82 2.65
CA ARG A 72 0.36 -9.39 2.88
C ARG A 72 0.31 -9.09 4.38
N SER A 73 1.37 -8.49 4.91
CA SER A 73 1.53 -8.27 6.36
C SER A 73 0.60 -7.19 6.93
N ASP A 74 0.08 -6.30 6.07
CA ASP A 74 -0.80 -5.18 6.41
C ASP A 74 -2.30 -5.52 6.32
N ILE A 75 -2.66 -6.76 5.96
CA ILE A 75 -4.06 -7.19 5.95
C ILE A 75 -4.67 -7.13 7.36
N ILE A 76 -5.83 -6.51 7.46
CA ILE A 76 -6.60 -6.44 8.71
C ILE A 76 -7.37 -7.75 8.86
N ILE A 77 -7.09 -8.48 9.94
CA ILE A 77 -7.72 -9.77 10.23
C ILE A 77 -8.72 -9.61 11.36
N VAL A 78 -9.97 -9.92 11.07
CA VAL A 78 -11.07 -9.99 12.06
C VAL A 78 -11.61 -11.41 12.11
N PHE A 79 -11.66 -11.98 13.28
CA PHE A 79 -12.30 -13.27 13.47
C PHE A 79 -13.77 -13.13 13.86
N ALA A 80 -14.63 -13.93 13.24
CA ALA A 80 -16.03 -14.10 13.63
C ALA A 80 -16.20 -15.50 14.22
N THR A 81 -16.59 -15.63 15.46
CA THR A 81 -16.72 -16.96 16.09
C THR A 81 -17.92 -17.06 17.03
N ALA A 82 -18.55 -18.24 17.07
CA ALA A 82 -19.58 -18.58 18.06
C ALA A 82 -18.95 -19.03 19.39
N HIS A 83 -17.66 -19.28 19.45
CA HIS A 83 -17.00 -19.91 20.59
C HIS A 83 -15.99 -19.01 21.31
N PRO A 84 -16.33 -18.43 22.48
CA PRO A 84 -15.44 -17.55 23.25
C PRO A 84 -14.08 -18.15 23.62
N LYS A 85 -13.99 -19.49 23.69
CA LYS A 85 -12.72 -20.16 23.98
C LYS A 85 -11.60 -19.87 22.99
N PHE A 86 -11.93 -19.59 21.74
CA PHE A 86 -10.95 -19.24 20.70
C PHE A 86 -10.45 -17.80 20.76
N ALA A 87 -11.13 -16.93 21.53
CA ALA A 87 -10.73 -15.53 21.64
C ALA A 87 -9.30 -15.36 22.18
N VAL A 88 -8.91 -16.19 23.15
CA VAL A 88 -7.55 -16.16 23.73
C VAL A 88 -6.50 -16.58 22.68
N GLU A 89 -6.82 -17.56 21.86
CA GLU A 89 -5.93 -18.04 20.81
C GLU A 89 -5.79 -17.02 19.67
N ALA A 90 -6.89 -16.45 19.24
CA ALA A 90 -6.93 -15.36 18.25
C ALA A 90 -6.12 -14.13 18.73
N LEU A 91 -6.20 -13.76 20.01
CA LEU A 91 -5.40 -12.67 20.59
C LEU A 91 -3.90 -13.00 20.59
N LYS A 92 -3.51 -14.25 20.90
CA LYS A 92 -2.10 -14.68 20.82
C LYS A 92 -1.54 -14.56 19.39
N MET A 93 -2.40 -14.74 18.38
CA MET A 93 -2.06 -14.62 16.97
C MET A 93 -2.08 -13.18 16.47
N LYS A 94 -2.24 -12.19 17.37
CA LYS A 94 -2.32 -10.76 17.04
C LYS A 94 -3.44 -10.47 16.04
N ALA A 95 -4.62 -11.09 16.22
CA ALA A 95 -5.83 -10.67 15.53
C ALA A 95 -6.06 -9.18 15.77
N ASP A 96 -6.49 -8.47 14.73
CA ASP A 96 -6.77 -7.04 14.86
C ASP A 96 -8.07 -6.82 15.65
N TYR A 97 -9.03 -7.74 15.47
CA TYR A 97 -10.28 -7.73 16.23
C TYR A 97 -10.96 -9.12 16.24
N ILE A 98 -11.92 -9.29 17.16
CA ILE A 98 -12.77 -10.48 17.25
C ILE A 98 -14.22 -10.03 17.45
N ILE A 99 -15.12 -10.59 16.65
CA ILE A 99 -16.56 -10.39 16.76
C ILE A 99 -17.22 -11.73 17.11
N PHE A 100 -18.19 -11.72 18.00
CA PHE A 100 -18.89 -12.95 18.41
C PHE A 100 -20.20 -13.12 17.64
N LYS A 101 -20.44 -14.32 17.14
CA LYS A 101 -21.72 -14.71 16.55
C LYS A 101 -22.75 -15.02 17.68
N PRO A 102 -24.02 -14.56 17.56
CA PRO A 102 -24.55 -13.71 16.50
C PRO A 102 -24.16 -12.25 16.72
N PHE A 103 -23.69 -11.59 15.69
CA PHE A 103 -23.38 -10.16 15.70
C PHE A 103 -24.45 -9.35 14.98
N ASP A 104 -24.65 -8.12 15.39
CA ASP A 104 -25.56 -7.20 14.76
C ASP A 104 -24.85 -6.15 13.86
N ARG A 105 -25.59 -5.15 13.39
CA ARG A 105 -25.03 -4.10 12.53
C ARG A 105 -24.13 -3.13 13.30
N GLU A 106 -24.39 -2.90 14.58
CA GLU A 106 -23.58 -2.01 15.43
C GLU A 106 -22.20 -2.66 15.67
N ASP A 107 -22.17 -3.97 15.94
CA ASP A 107 -20.93 -4.73 16.10
C ASP A 107 -20.05 -4.62 14.84
N ILE A 108 -20.67 -4.73 13.65
CA ILE A 108 -19.94 -4.61 12.37
C ILE A 108 -19.44 -3.18 12.17
N ALA A 109 -20.21 -2.16 12.53
CA ALA A 109 -19.80 -0.77 12.44
C ALA A 109 -18.59 -0.49 13.35
N ASP A 110 -18.58 -1.01 14.57
CA ASP A 110 -17.46 -0.88 15.51
C ASP A 110 -16.18 -1.55 14.97
N VAL A 111 -16.33 -2.74 14.38
CA VAL A 111 -15.22 -3.43 13.71
C VAL A 111 -14.66 -2.59 12.57
N MET A 112 -15.54 -1.99 11.75
CA MET A 112 -15.13 -1.15 10.63
C MET A 112 -14.43 0.14 11.10
N GLU A 113 -14.93 0.79 12.14
CA GLU A 113 -14.29 1.98 12.68
C GLU A 113 -12.88 1.68 13.19
N ARG A 114 -12.71 0.54 13.89
CA ARG A 114 -11.41 0.05 14.30
C ARG A 114 -10.49 -0.29 13.13
N ALA A 115 -11.01 -0.97 12.12
CA ALA A 115 -10.26 -1.30 10.93
C ALA A 115 -9.75 -0.03 10.21
N LYS A 116 -10.59 1.02 10.11
CA LYS A 116 -10.18 2.32 9.58
C LYS A 116 -9.05 2.97 10.40
N LEU A 117 -9.14 2.90 11.73
CA LEU A 117 -8.09 3.43 12.61
C LEU A 117 -6.77 2.67 12.45
N LEU A 118 -6.83 1.33 12.33
CA LEU A 118 -5.66 0.49 12.08
C LEU A 118 -5.05 0.80 10.71
N ARG A 119 -5.88 0.89 9.67
CA ARG A 119 -5.42 1.26 8.33
C ARG A 119 -4.76 2.63 8.30
N ARG A 120 -5.33 3.65 8.99
CA ARG A 120 -4.69 4.96 9.13
C ARG A 120 -3.32 4.88 9.81
N ARG A 121 -3.13 3.97 10.77
CA ARG A 121 -1.83 3.73 11.41
C ARG A 121 -0.87 2.94 10.52
N GLN A 122 -1.39 2.11 9.64
CA GLN A 122 -0.63 1.33 8.65
C GLN A 122 -0.30 2.16 7.41
N CYS A 123 -1.19 3.09 6.99
CA CYS A 123 -0.88 4.07 5.96
C CYS A 123 0.29 4.93 6.41
N LYS A 124 1.33 4.90 5.64
CA LYS A 124 2.51 5.73 5.92
C LYS A 124 2.11 7.20 5.80
N ARG A 125 2.63 8.02 6.73
CA ARG A 125 2.37 9.47 6.73
C ARG A 125 2.77 10.15 5.42
N ILE A 126 3.71 9.53 4.71
CA ILE A 126 4.34 10.09 3.53
C ILE A 126 3.88 9.31 2.30
N HIS A 127 3.39 10.04 1.31
CA HIS A 127 2.96 9.47 0.05
C HIS A 127 3.60 10.22 -1.12
N PHE A 128 4.10 9.48 -2.10
CA PHE A 128 4.62 10.05 -3.33
C PHE A 128 3.65 9.79 -4.49
N HIS A 129 3.20 10.86 -5.13
CA HIS A 129 2.57 10.82 -6.43
C HIS A 129 3.65 10.84 -7.49
N THR A 130 3.72 9.81 -8.30
CA THR A 130 4.70 9.68 -9.39
C THR A 130 4.02 9.60 -10.76
N PHE A 131 2.74 9.18 -10.80
CA PHE A 131 1.95 9.17 -12.03
C PHE A 131 1.44 10.58 -12.34
N GLY A 132 1.71 11.05 -13.57
CA GLY A 132 1.53 12.44 -13.92
C GLY A 132 2.69 13.31 -13.44
N ALA A 133 2.39 14.36 -12.70
CA ALA A 133 3.40 15.20 -12.08
C ALA A 133 3.85 14.64 -10.73
N PHE A 134 5.15 14.66 -10.48
CA PHE A 134 5.67 14.26 -9.16
C PHE A 134 5.19 15.22 -8.06
N ASP A 135 4.70 14.65 -6.97
CA ASP A 135 4.43 15.38 -5.74
C ASP A 135 4.70 14.51 -4.49
N MET A 136 4.85 15.16 -3.35
CA MET A 136 5.02 14.53 -2.05
C MET A 136 3.95 15.05 -1.10
N LEU A 137 3.28 14.15 -0.42
CA LEU A 137 2.30 14.47 0.63
C LEU A 137 2.81 13.97 1.98
N VAL A 138 2.56 14.74 3.02
CA VAL A 138 2.77 14.34 4.40
C VAL A 138 1.44 14.52 5.14
N ASP A 139 0.95 13.46 5.77
CA ASP A 139 -0.37 13.41 6.42
C ASP A 139 -1.54 13.83 5.50
N GLY A 140 -1.39 13.60 4.18
CA GLY A 140 -2.38 13.93 3.15
C GLY A 140 -2.25 15.35 2.56
N GLU A 141 -1.37 16.20 3.11
CA GLU A 141 -1.18 17.58 2.65
C GLU A 141 0.06 17.70 1.76
N PRO A 142 -0.01 18.45 0.64
CA PRO A 142 1.13 18.65 -0.25
C PRO A 142 2.31 19.36 0.42
N VAL A 143 3.50 18.84 0.19
CA VAL A 143 4.74 19.46 0.68
C VAL A 143 5.14 20.64 -0.19
N HIS A 144 5.28 21.82 0.41
CA HIS A 144 5.80 22.99 -0.25
C HIS A 144 7.33 23.02 -0.21
N PHE A 145 7.95 22.57 -1.30
CA PHE A 145 9.41 22.62 -1.42
C PHE A 145 9.90 24.05 -1.55
N ARG A 146 11.02 24.38 -0.89
CA ARG A 146 11.63 25.72 -0.90
C ARG A 146 12.14 26.12 -2.30
N SER A 147 12.50 25.13 -3.13
CA SER A 147 12.88 25.35 -4.54
C SER A 147 12.45 24.16 -5.41
N GLY A 148 12.29 24.44 -6.71
CA GLY A 148 12.03 23.40 -7.72
C GLY A 148 13.14 22.37 -7.80
N LYS A 149 14.41 22.75 -7.55
CA LYS A 149 15.55 21.84 -7.52
C LYS A 149 15.55 20.92 -6.30
N ALA A 150 15.05 21.39 -5.16
CA ALA A 150 14.87 20.52 -4.00
C ALA A 150 13.78 19.47 -4.25
N LYS A 151 12.67 19.85 -4.91
CA LYS A 151 11.61 18.92 -5.35
C LYS A 151 12.14 17.91 -6.37
N GLU A 152 12.91 18.36 -7.35
CA GLU A 152 13.53 17.52 -8.39
C GLU A 152 14.52 16.52 -7.78
N LEU A 153 15.33 16.94 -6.79
CA LEU A 153 16.23 16.05 -6.06
C LEU A 153 15.47 14.95 -5.32
N MET A 154 14.37 15.29 -4.66
CA MET A 154 13.50 14.30 -4.01
C MET A 154 12.94 13.32 -5.04
N ALA A 155 12.41 13.82 -6.16
CA ALA A 155 11.88 13.01 -7.23
C ALA A 155 12.91 12.03 -7.80
N LEU A 156 14.16 12.46 -8.00
CA LEU A 156 15.24 11.61 -8.47
C LEU A 156 15.56 10.47 -7.47
N CYS A 157 15.58 10.79 -6.17
CA CYS A 157 15.78 9.78 -5.13
C CYS A 157 14.62 8.77 -5.06
N VAL A 158 13.38 9.22 -5.24
CA VAL A 158 12.18 8.35 -5.31
C VAL A 158 12.20 7.50 -6.59
N TYR A 159 12.57 8.06 -7.73
CA TYR A 159 12.76 7.34 -8.99
C TYR A 159 13.71 6.14 -8.86
N ARG A 160 14.73 6.26 -8.03
CA ARG A 160 15.70 5.19 -7.75
C ARG A 160 15.19 4.17 -6.73
N ASP A 161 13.95 4.29 -6.28
CA ASP A 161 13.26 3.36 -5.38
C ASP A 161 14.12 3.00 -4.13
N GLY A 162 14.63 4.03 -3.46
CA GLY A 162 15.45 3.87 -2.26
C GLY A 162 16.89 3.41 -2.49
N ARG A 163 17.31 3.20 -3.74
CA ARG A 163 18.73 2.94 -4.06
C ARG A 163 19.55 4.22 -3.91
N PRO A 164 20.83 4.10 -3.49
CA PRO A 164 21.70 5.27 -3.41
C PRO A 164 21.86 5.96 -4.75
N VAL A 165 21.73 7.28 -4.77
CA VAL A 165 22.02 8.15 -5.92
C VAL A 165 23.35 8.84 -5.65
N SER A 166 24.31 8.72 -6.57
CA SER A 166 25.62 9.37 -6.42
C SER A 166 25.51 10.89 -6.63
N ILE A 167 26.42 11.65 -6.01
CA ILE A 167 26.45 13.11 -6.21
C ILE A 167 26.71 13.45 -7.70
N HIS A 168 27.51 12.64 -8.40
CA HIS A 168 27.74 12.83 -9.84
C HIS A 168 26.42 12.71 -10.62
N GLU A 169 25.65 11.64 -10.38
CA GLU A 169 24.35 11.43 -11.01
C GLU A 169 23.34 12.53 -10.68
N ILE A 170 23.35 13.04 -9.44
CA ILE A 170 22.51 14.17 -9.03
C ILE A 170 22.87 15.43 -9.84
N VAL A 171 24.16 15.75 -9.94
CA VAL A 171 24.64 16.95 -10.66
C VAL A 171 24.30 16.84 -12.13
N GLU A 172 24.54 15.68 -12.75
CA GLU A 172 24.25 15.41 -14.15
C GLU A 172 22.75 15.57 -14.48
N ASN A 173 21.88 14.93 -13.70
CA ASN A 173 20.43 14.98 -13.96
C ASN A 173 19.81 16.34 -13.66
N LEU A 174 20.25 17.04 -12.61
CA LEU A 174 19.64 18.31 -12.20
C LEU A 174 20.22 19.55 -12.91
N TRP A 175 21.49 19.52 -13.30
CA TRP A 175 22.17 20.70 -13.90
C TRP A 175 22.87 20.42 -15.25
N GLY A 176 22.92 19.12 -15.67
CA GLY A 176 23.56 18.71 -16.91
C GLY A 176 25.04 18.34 -16.76
N GLU A 177 25.59 17.69 -17.79
CA GLU A 177 26.94 17.10 -17.79
C GLU A 177 28.10 18.10 -17.53
N ASN A 178 27.91 19.38 -17.88
CA ASN A 178 28.94 20.40 -17.75
C ASN A 178 28.83 21.27 -16.50
N ALA A 179 27.99 20.85 -15.53
CA ALA A 179 27.79 21.63 -14.30
C ALA A 179 29.02 21.53 -13.38
N ASP A 180 29.41 22.66 -12.78
CA ASP A 180 30.52 22.76 -11.83
C ASP A 180 30.22 22.15 -10.46
N GLY A 181 29.01 21.65 -10.25
CA GLY A 181 28.57 21.03 -9.02
C GLY A 181 28.37 21.96 -7.83
N THR A 182 28.45 23.28 -8.02
CA THR A 182 28.32 24.22 -6.86
C THR A 182 26.89 24.26 -6.31
N GLY A 183 25.89 23.99 -7.12
CA GLY A 183 24.46 24.04 -6.75
C GLY A 183 23.97 22.92 -5.84
N TYR A 184 24.63 21.76 -5.80
CA TYR A 184 24.05 20.57 -5.13
C TYR A 184 23.99 20.72 -3.61
N ARG A 185 25.01 21.32 -2.96
CA ARG A 185 25.05 21.45 -1.49
C ARG A 185 23.92 22.31 -0.93
N PRO A 186 23.66 23.51 -1.48
CA PRO A 186 22.48 24.30 -1.10
C PRO A 186 21.17 23.53 -1.30
N THR A 187 20.99 22.86 -2.43
CA THR A 187 19.78 22.09 -2.74
C THR A 187 19.54 20.95 -1.75
N ILE A 188 20.59 20.20 -1.37
CA ILE A 188 20.51 19.18 -0.33
C ILE A 188 20.10 19.79 1.02
N LYS A 189 20.62 20.97 1.36
CA LYS A 189 20.25 21.66 2.58
C LYS A 189 18.79 22.10 2.56
N GLU A 190 18.34 22.72 1.46
CA GLU A 190 16.95 23.12 1.28
C GLU A 190 15.99 21.95 1.38
N LEU A 191 16.31 20.79 0.75
CA LEU A 191 15.53 19.57 0.88
C LEU A 191 15.46 19.08 2.33
N ALA A 192 16.60 19.03 3.01
CA ALA A 192 16.64 18.58 4.41
C ALA A 192 15.86 19.51 5.34
N ASP A 193 15.95 20.84 5.11
CA ASP A 193 15.20 21.82 5.88
C ASP A 193 13.70 21.73 5.59
N THR A 194 13.30 21.51 4.32
CA THR A 194 11.91 21.24 3.95
C THR A 194 11.38 20.01 4.68
N LEU A 195 12.09 18.88 4.62
CA LEU A 195 11.64 17.65 5.28
C LEU A 195 11.51 17.81 6.80
N ARG A 196 12.39 18.60 7.42
CA ARG A 196 12.30 18.89 8.86
C ARG A 196 11.05 19.71 9.19
N ASP A 197 10.69 20.68 8.37
CA ASP A 197 9.49 21.48 8.57
C ASP A 197 8.20 20.63 8.62
N TYR A 198 8.21 19.46 7.96
CA TYR A 198 7.12 18.48 7.94
C TYR A 198 7.34 17.26 8.85
N GLY A 199 8.40 17.23 9.66
CA GLY A 199 8.75 16.10 10.54
C GLY A 199 9.01 14.80 9.75
N ALA A 200 9.63 14.92 8.57
CA ALA A 200 9.93 13.84 7.64
C ALA A 200 11.44 13.68 7.38
N GLU A 201 12.29 14.20 8.25
CA GLU A 201 13.75 14.17 8.09
C GLU A 201 14.33 12.75 8.02
N GLU A 202 13.68 11.78 8.66
CA GLU A 202 14.09 10.37 8.63
C GLU A 202 14.02 9.74 7.22
N MET A 203 13.23 10.36 6.32
CA MET A 203 13.12 9.91 4.93
C MET A 203 14.42 10.01 4.16
N PHE A 204 15.28 10.98 4.53
CA PHE A 204 16.41 11.40 3.71
C PHE A 204 17.74 11.04 4.36
N LEU A 205 18.40 10.03 3.81
CA LEU A 205 19.67 9.55 4.32
C LEU A 205 20.84 10.04 3.46
N ARG A 206 21.84 10.59 4.14
CA ARG A 206 23.10 11.03 3.53
C ARG A 206 24.22 10.05 3.88
N SER A 207 24.93 9.63 2.85
CA SER A 207 26.15 8.83 2.98
C SER A 207 27.31 9.54 2.29
N ARG A 208 28.53 9.07 2.48
CA ARG A 208 29.69 9.68 1.80
C ARG A 208 29.56 9.50 0.28
N GLY A 209 29.27 10.61 -0.42
CA GLY A 209 29.18 10.63 -1.89
C GLY A 209 27.84 10.17 -2.47
N SER A 210 26.82 9.89 -1.67
CA SER A 210 25.49 9.51 -2.17
C SER A 210 24.37 9.92 -1.23
N LEU A 211 23.17 9.99 -1.81
CA LEU A 211 21.91 10.25 -1.13
C LEU A 211 20.94 9.11 -1.40
N ARG A 212 20.03 8.85 -0.48
CA ARG A 212 18.91 7.92 -0.69
C ARG A 212 17.68 8.32 0.11
N VAL A 213 16.52 7.88 -0.35
CA VAL A 213 15.24 8.01 0.35
C VAL A 213 14.86 6.65 0.95
N ARG A 214 14.29 6.66 2.15
CA ARG A 214 13.74 5.50 2.83
C ARG A 214 12.32 5.22 2.33
N MET A 215 12.20 4.42 1.27
CA MET A 215 10.92 4.05 0.71
C MET A 215 10.09 3.13 1.64
N ASP A 216 10.74 2.54 2.65
CA ASP A 216 10.04 1.80 3.73
C ASP A 216 9.17 2.71 4.61
N LEU A 217 9.39 4.01 4.63
CA LEU A 217 8.61 5.01 5.38
C LEU A 217 7.54 5.71 4.54
N ALA A 218 7.46 5.44 3.24
CA ALA A 218 6.50 6.08 2.34
C ALA A 218 5.77 5.07 1.48
N ASP A 219 4.57 5.44 1.06
CA ASP A 219 3.83 4.77 0.00
C ASP A 219 3.96 5.57 -1.31
N SER A 220 3.78 4.91 -2.45
CA SER A 220 3.71 5.57 -3.75
C SER A 220 2.83 4.79 -4.71
N ASP A 221 2.20 5.52 -5.64
CA ASP A 221 1.46 4.94 -6.77
C ASP A 221 2.36 4.03 -7.63
N PHE A 222 3.64 4.38 -7.79
CA PHE A 222 4.64 3.53 -8.46
C PHE A 222 4.86 2.19 -7.74
N GLN A 223 5.04 2.19 -6.42
CA GLN A 223 5.22 0.93 -5.66
C GLN A 223 3.95 0.09 -5.67
N ALA A 224 2.76 0.71 -5.53
CA ALA A 224 1.48 0.04 -5.64
C ALA A 224 1.33 -0.63 -7.02
N PHE A 225 1.65 0.09 -8.10
CA PHE A 225 1.68 -0.45 -9.47
C PHE A 225 2.66 -1.62 -9.59
N MET A 226 3.88 -1.47 -9.07
CA MET A 226 4.92 -2.51 -9.16
C MET A 226 4.56 -3.77 -8.38
N SER A 227 3.77 -3.66 -7.31
CA SER A 227 3.25 -4.79 -6.53
C SER A 227 2.02 -5.46 -7.16
N GLY A 228 1.46 -4.88 -8.23
CA GLY A 228 0.30 -5.45 -8.95
C GLY A 228 -1.06 -4.95 -8.45
N ASP A 229 -1.11 -3.83 -7.74
CA ASP A 229 -2.36 -3.22 -7.32
C ASP A 229 -3.21 -2.81 -8.53
N GLU A 230 -4.44 -3.35 -8.64
CA GLU A 230 -5.31 -3.14 -9.79
C GLU A 230 -5.69 -1.67 -9.98
N ASP A 231 -5.91 -0.94 -8.88
CA ASP A 231 -6.28 0.47 -8.92
C ASP A 231 -5.11 1.31 -9.44
N ALA A 232 -3.90 1.04 -8.94
CA ALA A 232 -2.69 1.72 -9.42
C ALA A 232 -2.40 1.39 -10.91
N ILE A 233 -2.64 0.14 -11.34
CA ILE A 233 -2.52 -0.25 -12.76
C ILE A 233 -3.52 0.50 -13.63
N CYS A 234 -4.76 0.65 -13.17
CA CYS A 234 -5.79 1.42 -13.87
C CYS A 234 -5.50 2.92 -13.89
N GLN A 235 -4.95 3.48 -12.81
CA GLN A 235 -4.61 4.90 -12.69
C GLN A 235 -3.43 5.31 -13.57
N PHE A 236 -2.51 4.40 -13.90
CA PHE A 236 -1.40 4.72 -14.79
C PHE A 236 -1.88 4.97 -16.21
N GLN A 237 -1.80 6.22 -16.67
CA GLN A 237 -2.23 6.68 -17.98
C GLN A 237 -1.07 6.95 -18.96
N GLY A 238 0.09 6.31 -18.74
CA GLY A 238 1.25 6.48 -19.60
C GLY A 238 2.07 7.74 -19.30
N VAL A 239 1.91 8.33 -18.13
CA VAL A 239 2.64 9.53 -17.71
C VAL A 239 3.28 9.29 -16.35
N PHE A 240 4.59 9.55 -16.24
CA PHE A 240 5.38 9.34 -15.03
C PHE A 240 6.33 10.51 -14.83
N MET A 241 6.21 11.21 -13.69
CA MET A 241 7.05 12.36 -13.31
C MET A 241 7.32 13.33 -14.48
N GLN A 242 6.24 13.71 -15.22
CA GLN A 242 6.30 14.40 -16.54
C GLN A 242 7.09 15.71 -16.55
N GLN A 243 7.34 16.32 -15.40
CA GLN A 243 8.12 17.55 -15.30
C GLN A 243 9.64 17.33 -15.43
N TYR A 244 10.09 16.05 -15.47
CA TYR A 244 11.51 15.70 -15.50
C TYR A 244 11.84 14.79 -16.68
N SER A 245 12.66 15.27 -17.61
CA SER A 245 13.05 14.52 -18.82
C SER A 245 13.83 13.24 -18.52
N TRP A 246 14.60 13.22 -17.44
CA TRP A 246 15.33 12.02 -17.02
C TRP A 246 14.41 10.87 -16.56
N ALA A 247 13.12 11.12 -16.31
CA ALA A 247 12.14 10.11 -15.94
C ALA A 247 11.44 9.44 -17.14
N GLU A 248 11.50 10.04 -18.35
CA GLU A 248 10.85 9.52 -19.56
C GLU A 248 11.14 8.05 -19.88
N PRO A 249 12.37 7.51 -19.72
CA PRO A 249 12.63 6.11 -20.02
C PRO A 249 11.80 5.12 -19.19
N MET A 250 11.33 5.52 -18.01
CA MET A 250 10.49 4.67 -17.17
C MET A 250 9.10 4.45 -17.77
N VAL A 251 8.58 5.40 -18.54
CA VAL A 251 7.23 5.31 -19.14
C VAL A 251 7.07 4.07 -20.01
N CYS A 252 8.05 3.79 -20.88
CA CYS A 252 8.02 2.59 -21.72
C CYS A 252 7.99 1.31 -20.89
N THR A 253 8.83 1.23 -19.87
CA THR A 253 8.90 0.09 -18.95
C THR A 253 7.57 -0.13 -18.23
N LEU A 254 6.94 0.93 -17.75
CA LEU A 254 5.64 0.86 -17.08
C LEU A 254 4.51 0.46 -18.03
N GLN A 255 4.53 0.94 -19.28
CA GLN A 255 3.54 0.56 -20.29
C GLN A 255 3.61 -0.93 -20.63
N GLU A 256 4.81 -1.45 -20.92
CA GLU A 256 5.02 -2.87 -21.17
C GLU A 256 4.55 -3.72 -19.98
N LYS A 257 4.89 -3.30 -18.76
CA LYS A 257 4.48 -4.01 -17.55
C LYS A 257 2.97 -3.97 -17.33
N LYS A 258 2.32 -2.84 -17.62
CA LYS A 258 0.85 -2.70 -17.57
C LYS A 258 0.18 -3.70 -18.51
N GLU A 259 0.63 -3.80 -19.76
CA GLU A 259 0.08 -4.73 -20.76
C GLU A 259 0.22 -6.19 -20.30
N LEU A 260 1.38 -6.56 -19.75
CA LEU A 260 1.62 -7.89 -19.21
C LEU A 260 0.70 -8.21 -18.01
N MET A 261 0.50 -7.25 -17.12
CA MET A 261 -0.38 -7.42 -15.96
C MET A 261 -1.85 -7.55 -16.39
N LEU A 262 -2.34 -6.69 -17.29
CA LEU A 262 -3.69 -6.76 -17.82
C LEU A 262 -3.95 -8.07 -18.57
N ALA A 263 -2.98 -8.58 -19.34
CA ALA A 263 -3.09 -9.87 -20.01
C ALA A 263 -3.19 -11.05 -19.04
N ARG A 264 -2.55 -10.97 -17.87
CA ARG A 264 -2.68 -11.98 -16.80
C ARG A 264 -4.04 -11.91 -16.13
N MET A 265 -4.52 -10.71 -15.79
CA MET A 265 -5.83 -10.48 -15.17
C MET A 265 -6.97 -10.94 -16.08
N GLY A 266 -6.87 -10.70 -17.42
CA GLY A 266 -7.86 -11.17 -18.40
C GLY A 266 -7.94 -12.68 -18.53
N LYS A 267 -6.85 -13.41 -18.28
CA LYS A 267 -6.84 -14.89 -18.31
C LYS A 267 -7.46 -15.54 -17.06
N HIS A 268 -7.58 -14.81 -15.95
CA HIS A 268 -8.19 -15.31 -14.72
C HIS A 268 -9.72 -15.03 -14.67
N ARG A 269 -10.24 -14.24 -15.62
CA ARG A 269 -11.68 -13.92 -15.72
C ARG A 269 -12.44 -14.80 -16.74
N MET A 270 -11.78 -15.72 -17.40
CA MET A 270 -12.37 -16.76 -18.26
C MET A 270 -12.35 -18.12 -17.57
#